data_323a25e9e108df747826094d17ae6284
#
_entry.id   323a25e9e108df747826094d17ae6284
#
_cell.length_a   1.000
_cell.length_b   1.000
_cell.length_c   1.000
_cell.angle_alpha   90.00
_cell.angle_beta   90.00
_cell.angle_gamma   90.00
#
_symmetry.space_group_name_H-M   'P 1'
#
loop_
_entity.id
_entity.type
_entity.pdbx_description
1 polymer ?
#
loop_
_entity_poly.entity_id
_entity_poly.type
_entity_poly.pdbx_seq_one_letter_code
_entity_poly.pdbx_strand_id
1 'polypeptide(L)'
;MTTSSALRFVTSREAQVEELPWGPHEWLSRPELVAAEELLLVRVTMPAGKGHAFHRHPNMEEIIYVIEGEAEQWVEHEKRILKVGETAHIPKNLVHATYNVSAEPLVFLAILSPAKAPGPPLVDVSHEEPWASLKTSSAP
;
A
#
# COMPACT_ATOMS: atom_id res chain seq x y z
N MET A 1 -23.30 -21.35 15.02
CA MET A 1 -22.62 -20.67 14.08
C MET A 1 -21.27 -21.18 13.96
N THR A 2 -20.85 -21.18 12.95
CA THR A 2 -19.53 -21.46 12.81
C THR A 2 -18.81 -20.26 12.53
N THR A 3 -18.02 -19.91 13.35
CA THR A 3 -17.04 -18.98 13.01
C THR A 3 -16.29 -19.57 11.89
N SER A 4 -16.15 -18.85 10.88
CA SER A 4 -15.23 -19.28 9.89
C SER A 4 -13.89 -19.37 10.58
N SER A 5 -13.27 -20.48 10.44
CA SER A 5 -11.91 -20.66 10.92
C SER A 5 -11.01 -19.73 10.16
N ALA A 6 -10.07 -19.14 10.86
CA ALA A 6 -9.01 -18.38 10.23
C ALA A 6 -8.20 -19.32 9.34
N LEU A 7 -7.86 -18.84 8.16
CA LEU A 7 -7.01 -19.60 7.26
C LEU A 7 -5.57 -19.54 7.73
N ARG A 8 -4.83 -20.63 7.54
CA ARG A 8 -3.39 -20.66 7.77
C ARG A 8 -2.66 -20.55 6.45
N PHE A 9 -3.26 -21.07 5.39
CA PHE A 9 -2.72 -21.00 4.04
C PHE A 9 -3.74 -20.21 3.20
N VAL A 10 -3.28 -19.29 2.37
CA VAL A 10 -4.15 -18.49 1.54
C VAL A 10 -3.73 -18.68 0.10
N THR A 11 -4.59 -19.31 -0.68
CA THR A 11 -4.37 -19.48 -2.12
C THR A 11 -4.84 -18.22 -2.84
N SER A 12 -4.51 -18.10 -4.11
CA SER A 12 -4.93 -16.95 -4.90
C SER A 12 -6.46 -16.83 -4.97
N ARG A 13 -7.17 -17.94 -4.86
CA ARG A 13 -8.63 -17.92 -4.86
C ARG A 13 -9.22 -17.43 -3.56
N GLU A 14 -8.49 -17.61 -2.47
CA GLU A 14 -8.97 -17.26 -1.14
C GLU A 14 -8.61 -15.83 -0.74
N ALA A 15 -7.68 -15.22 -1.47
CA ALA A 15 -7.33 -13.82 -1.22
C ALA A 15 -8.59 -12.96 -1.32
N GLN A 16 -8.71 -12.00 -0.40
CA GLN A 16 -9.86 -11.10 -0.42
C GLN A 16 -9.52 -9.92 -1.30
N VAL A 17 -10.28 -9.73 -2.38
CA VAL A 17 -10.01 -8.68 -3.35
C VAL A 17 -10.85 -7.46 -3.03
N GLU A 18 -10.18 -6.32 -2.97
CA GLU A 18 -10.83 -5.02 -2.77
C GLU A 18 -10.43 -4.11 -3.92
N GLU A 19 -11.42 -3.53 -4.60
CA GLU A 19 -11.15 -2.60 -5.70
C GLU A 19 -11.05 -1.20 -5.13
N LEU A 20 -9.90 -0.58 -5.31
CA LEU A 20 -9.68 0.79 -4.87
C LEU A 20 -9.38 1.65 -6.09
N PRO A 21 -9.52 2.99 -5.97
CA PRO A 21 -9.30 3.86 -7.15
C PRO A 21 -7.94 3.70 -7.81
N TRP A 22 -6.92 3.27 -7.06
CA TRP A 22 -5.58 3.10 -7.61
C TRP A 22 -5.26 1.63 -7.95
N GLY A 23 -6.27 0.77 -7.98
CA GLY A 23 -6.14 -0.59 -8.48
C GLY A 23 -6.60 -1.65 -7.50
N PRO A 24 -6.71 -2.89 -7.98
CA PRO A 24 -7.15 -3.98 -7.12
C PRO A 24 -6.12 -4.34 -6.06
N HIS A 25 -6.62 -4.64 -4.88
CA HIS A 25 -5.86 -5.07 -3.72
C HIS A 25 -6.23 -6.52 -3.42
N GLU A 26 -5.24 -7.40 -3.41
CA GLU A 26 -5.45 -8.80 -3.03
C GLU A 26 -4.90 -8.99 -1.63
N TRP A 27 -5.79 -9.04 -0.65
CA TRP A 27 -5.40 -9.20 0.75
C TRP A 27 -5.02 -10.65 1.02
N LEU A 28 -3.78 -10.85 1.40
CA LEU A 28 -3.22 -12.18 1.67
C LEU A 28 -3.05 -12.41 3.16
N SER A 29 -2.99 -11.36 3.96
CA SER A 29 -3.01 -11.44 5.42
C SER A 29 -3.72 -10.21 5.96
N ARG A 30 -4.79 -10.45 6.72
CA ARG A 30 -5.54 -9.40 7.41
C ARG A 30 -6.40 -10.08 8.48
N PRO A 31 -6.86 -9.32 9.48
CA PRO A 31 -7.65 -9.93 10.57
C PRO A 31 -8.82 -10.76 10.10
N GLU A 32 -9.55 -10.28 9.09
CA GLU A 32 -10.76 -10.97 8.61
C GLU A 32 -10.47 -12.27 7.87
N LEU A 33 -9.22 -12.48 7.45
CA LEU A 33 -8.87 -13.64 6.63
C LEU A 33 -8.10 -14.69 7.43
N VAL A 34 -7.10 -14.26 8.19
CA VAL A 34 -6.19 -15.18 8.88
C VAL A 34 -6.11 -14.91 10.37
N ALA A 35 -6.97 -14.05 10.90
CA ALA A 35 -6.93 -13.61 12.31
C ALA A 35 -5.60 -12.93 12.61
N ALA A 36 -5.08 -12.15 11.68
CA ALA A 36 -3.80 -11.47 11.84
C ALA A 36 -3.87 -10.47 12.98
N GLU A 37 -2.80 -10.45 13.78
CA GLU A 37 -2.67 -9.47 14.86
C GLU A 37 -1.64 -8.42 14.51
N GLU A 38 -0.53 -8.85 13.89
CA GLU A 38 0.59 -7.96 13.63
C GLU A 38 0.82 -7.68 12.16
N LEU A 39 0.56 -8.65 11.28
CA LEU A 39 1.02 -8.52 9.90
C LEU A 39 -0.13 -8.42 8.92
N LEU A 40 -0.16 -7.32 8.19
CA LEU A 40 -0.98 -7.17 7.01
C LEU A 40 -0.09 -7.41 5.79
N LEU A 41 -0.61 -8.13 4.81
CA LEU A 41 0.07 -8.35 3.54
C LEU A 41 -0.94 -8.20 2.43
N VAL A 42 -0.67 -7.27 1.52
CA VAL A 42 -1.55 -7.05 0.38
C VAL A 42 -0.71 -6.95 -0.88
N ARG A 43 -1.19 -7.58 -1.95
CA ARG A 43 -0.61 -7.47 -3.28
C ARG A 43 -1.43 -6.46 -4.07
N VAL A 44 -0.78 -5.38 -4.49
CA VAL A 44 -1.45 -4.30 -5.20
C VAL A 44 -1.03 -4.33 -6.66
N THR A 45 -2.01 -4.27 -7.56
CA THR A 45 -1.76 -4.09 -8.97
C THR A 45 -2.22 -2.69 -9.33
N MET A 46 -1.26 -1.82 -9.68
CA MET A 46 -1.54 -0.42 -9.96
C MET A 46 -1.39 -0.17 -11.45
N PRO A 47 -2.50 0.08 -12.15
CA PRO A 47 -2.41 0.34 -13.59
C PRO A 47 -1.62 1.59 -13.92
N ALA A 48 -1.18 1.69 -15.17
CA ALA A 48 -0.46 2.87 -15.66
C ALA A 48 -1.26 4.14 -15.36
N GLY A 49 -0.58 5.16 -14.88
CA GLY A 49 -1.19 6.45 -14.60
C GLY A 49 -1.93 6.55 -13.28
N LYS A 50 -1.99 5.47 -12.52
CA LYS A 50 -2.68 5.50 -11.22
C LYS A 50 -1.70 5.74 -10.11
N GLY A 51 -2.24 6.09 -8.94
CA GLY A 51 -1.41 6.32 -7.76
C GLY A 51 -2.23 6.41 -6.50
N HIS A 52 -1.57 6.04 -5.40
CA HIS A 52 -2.11 6.25 -4.07
C HIS A 52 -1.46 7.52 -3.53
N ALA A 53 -2.22 8.59 -3.54
CA ALA A 53 -1.72 9.93 -3.23
C ALA A 53 -1.25 10.03 -1.79
N PHE A 54 -0.60 11.15 -1.45
CA PHE A 54 0.03 11.34 -0.15
C PHE A 54 -0.91 11.05 1.02
N HIS A 55 -0.46 10.16 1.90
CA HIS A 55 -1.23 9.72 3.07
C HIS A 55 -0.25 9.26 4.14
N ARG A 56 -0.76 8.98 5.32
CA ARG A 56 0.04 8.42 6.42
C ARG A 56 -0.77 7.38 7.16
N HIS A 57 -0.04 6.46 7.79
CA HIS A 57 -0.63 5.46 8.67
C HIS A 57 -0.18 5.80 10.09
N PRO A 58 -1.01 6.49 10.89
CA PRO A 58 -0.55 7.05 12.16
C PRO A 58 0.13 6.04 13.10
N ASN A 59 -0.35 4.82 13.10
CA ASN A 59 0.12 3.82 14.06
C ASN A 59 0.60 2.54 13.40
N MET A 60 0.95 2.60 12.12
CA MET A 60 1.44 1.42 11.38
C MET A 60 2.75 1.74 10.69
N GLU A 61 3.64 0.77 10.72
CA GLU A 61 4.87 0.77 9.94
C GLU A 61 4.62 0.01 8.66
N GLU A 62 5.28 0.39 7.56
CA GLU A 62 5.00 -0.22 6.25
C GLU A 62 6.27 -0.49 5.47
N ILE A 63 6.25 -1.58 4.70
CA ILE A 63 7.26 -1.85 3.67
C ILE A 63 6.53 -1.99 2.34
N ILE A 64 7.08 -1.34 1.32
CA ILE A 64 6.64 -1.51 -0.07
C ILE A 64 7.73 -2.31 -0.77
N TYR A 65 7.37 -3.40 -1.45
CA TYR A 65 8.32 -4.25 -2.18
C TYR A 65 7.83 -4.45 -3.60
N VAL A 66 8.60 -3.99 -4.59
CA VAL A 66 8.17 -4.03 -5.99
C VAL A 66 8.41 -5.42 -6.58
N ILE A 67 7.38 -5.99 -7.19
CA ILE A 67 7.42 -7.29 -7.84
C ILE A 67 7.51 -7.17 -9.35
N GLU A 68 6.81 -6.18 -9.91
CA GLU A 68 6.73 -6.01 -11.36
C GLU A 68 6.58 -4.52 -11.66
N GLY A 69 7.25 -4.05 -12.71
CA GLY A 69 7.17 -2.64 -13.09
C GLY A 69 8.03 -1.74 -12.25
N GLU A 70 7.69 -0.47 -12.18
CA GLU A 70 8.45 0.54 -11.44
C GLU A 70 7.50 1.42 -10.66
N ALA A 71 7.91 1.77 -9.45
CA ALA A 71 7.12 2.64 -8.58
C ALA A 71 7.83 3.97 -8.39
N GLU A 72 7.11 5.08 -8.62
CA GLU A 72 7.59 6.37 -8.15
C GLU A 72 7.16 6.48 -6.70
N GLN A 73 8.11 6.24 -5.80
CA GLN A 73 7.81 6.16 -4.38
C GLN A 73 8.30 7.39 -3.65
N TRP A 74 7.42 7.98 -2.88
CA TRP A 74 7.72 9.12 -2.01
C TRP A 74 7.69 8.67 -0.56
N VAL A 75 8.68 9.10 0.21
CA VAL A 75 8.65 9.01 1.66
C VAL A 75 9.01 10.39 2.15
N GLU A 76 8.06 11.09 2.73
CA GLU A 76 8.16 12.52 3.03
C GLU A 76 8.51 13.25 1.74
N HIS A 77 9.55 14.07 1.72
CA HIS A 77 9.92 14.85 0.54
C HIS A 77 10.90 14.12 -0.39
N GLU A 78 11.32 12.92 -0.02
CA GLU A 78 12.27 12.18 -0.83
C GLU A 78 11.53 11.27 -1.82
N LYS A 79 11.95 11.32 -3.08
CA LYS A 79 11.36 10.52 -4.15
C LYS A 79 12.41 9.62 -4.78
N ARG A 80 12.05 8.36 -4.99
CA ARG A 80 12.91 7.40 -5.69
C ARG A 80 12.06 6.57 -6.63
N ILE A 81 12.67 6.11 -7.72
CA ILE A 81 12.04 5.10 -8.58
C ILE A 81 12.50 3.74 -8.07
N LEU A 82 11.55 2.95 -7.59
CA LEU A 82 11.85 1.60 -7.13
C LEU A 82 11.61 0.63 -8.27
N LYS A 83 12.60 -0.22 -8.51
CA LYS A 83 12.53 -1.26 -9.54
C LYS A 83 12.28 -2.60 -8.88
N VAL A 84 12.07 -3.63 -9.71
CA VAL A 84 11.79 -4.97 -9.22
C VAL A 84 12.84 -5.40 -8.19
N GLY A 85 12.37 -5.89 -7.06
CA GLY A 85 13.25 -6.34 -5.98
C GLY A 85 13.66 -5.26 -5.01
N GLU A 86 13.22 -4.02 -5.23
CA GLU A 86 13.61 -2.91 -4.36
C GLU A 86 12.49 -2.54 -3.41
N THR A 87 12.85 -1.95 -2.28
CA THR A 87 11.89 -1.67 -1.21
C THR A 87 11.99 -0.24 -0.73
N ALA A 88 10.89 0.21 -0.11
CA ALA A 88 10.89 1.39 0.72
C ALA A 88 10.39 0.99 2.09
N HIS A 89 11.03 1.49 3.14
CA HIS A 89 10.57 1.31 4.50
C HIS A 89 9.99 2.64 4.98
N ILE A 90 8.78 2.59 5.50
CA ILE A 90 8.04 3.77 5.89
C ILE A 90 7.72 3.67 7.39
N PRO A 91 8.41 4.45 8.21
CA PRO A 91 8.11 4.47 9.65
C PRO A 91 6.68 4.91 9.94
N LYS A 92 6.22 4.62 11.14
CA LYS A 92 4.87 5.02 11.56
C LYS A 92 4.67 6.51 11.34
N ASN A 93 3.50 6.83 10.80
CA ASN A 93 3.02 8.21 10.66
C ASN A 93 3.76 9.07 9.64
N LEU A 94 4.75 8.55 8.93
CA LEU A 94 5.40 9.34 7.90
C LEU A 94 4.53 9.38 6.65
N VAL A 95 4.42 10.57 6.06
CA VAL A 95 3.64 10.76 4.84
C VAL A 95 4.37 10.12 3.67
N HIS A 96 3.63 9.41 2.84
CA HIS A 96 4.21 8.74 1.67
C HIS A 96 3.17 8.62 0.57
N ALA A 97 3.64 8.26 -0.62
CA ALA A 97 2.78 8.07 -1.79
C ALA A 97 3.47 7.14 -2.77
N THR A 98 2.66 6.41 -3.53
CA THR A 98 3.15 5.50 -4.57
C THR A 98 2.41 5.81 -5.86
N TYR A 99 3.15 6.07 -6.92
CA TYR A 99 2.56 6.37 -8.23
C TYR A 99 3.16 5.48 -9.29
N ASN A 100 2.33 5.07 -10.26
CA ASN A 100 2.80 4.39 -11.43
C ASN A 100 2.79 5.39 -12.60
N VAL A 101 3.94 5.98 -12.86
CA VAL A 101 4.09 6.98 -13.93
C VAL A 101 4.58 6.34 -15.22
N SER A 102 4.68 5.00 -15.26
CA SER A 102 5.12 4.29 -16.45
C SER A 102 3.90 3.86 -17.29
N ALA A 103 4.18 3.28 -18.45
CA ALA A 103 3.13 2.77 -19.35
C ALA A 103 2.75 1.32 -19.02
N GLU A 104 3.46 0.66 -18.10
CA GLU A 104 3.26 -0.73 -17.77
C GLU A 104 2.63 -0.87 -16.38
N PRO A 105 1.97 -1.99 -16.09
CA PRO A 105 1.43 -2.19 -14.74
C PRO A 105 2.54 -2.25 -13.70
N LEU A 106 2.23 -1.76 -12.51
CA LEU A 106 3.09 -1.88 -11.33
C LEU A 106 2.45 -2.87 -10.38
N VAL A 107 3.21 -3.86 -9.93
CA VAL A 107 2.75 -4.79 -8.91
C VAL A 107 3.70 -4.72 -7.73
N PHE A 108 3.16 -4.53 -6.56
CA PHE A 108 3.98 -4.49 -5.35
C PHE A 108 3.27 -5.13 -4.18
N LEU A 109 4.04 -5.55 -3.20
CA LEU A 109 3.51 -6.00 -1.92
C LEU A 109 3.61 -4.84 -0.94
N ALA A 110 2.54 -4.63 -0.18
CA ALA A 110 2.57 -3.72 0.95
C ALA A 110 2.42 -4.57 2.20
N ILE A 111 3.33 -4.36 3.15
CA ILE A 111 3.35 -5.08 4.41
C ILE A 111 3.25 -4.03 5.51
N LEU A 112 2.21 -4.14 6.34
CA LEU A 112 1.97 -3.16 7.40
C LEU A 112 1.83 -3.86 8.74
N SER A 113 2.23 -3.20 9.80
CA SER A 113 2.13 -3.73 11.16
C SER A 113 1.97 -2.59 12.15
N PRO A 114 1.15 -2.77 13.21
CA PRO A 114 0.32 -3.92 13.49
C PRO A 114 -0.94 -3.96 12.64
N ALA A 115 -1.51 -5.14 12.47
CA ALA A 115 -2.72 -5.30 11.65
C ALA A 115 -3.93 -4.60 12.28
N LYS A 116 -3.94 -4.51 13.60
CA LYS A 116 -5.02 -3.86 14.34
C LYS A 116 -4.45 -2.67 15.09
N ALA A 117 -4.18 -1.61 14.38
CA ALA A 117 -3.64 -0.41 14.99
C ALA A 117 -4.77 0.41 15.64
N PRO A 118 -4.49 1.11 16.73
CA PRO A 118 -5.48 2.01 17.31
C PRO A 118 -5.67 3.23 16.41
N GLY A 119 -6.87 3.80 16.46
CA GLY A 119 -7.20 5.00 15.70
C GLY A 119 -7.38 4.74 14.23
N PRO A 120 -7.42 5.79 13.41
CA PRO A 120 -7.64 5.62 11.98
C PRO A 120 -6.44 4.93 11.35
N PRO A 121 -6.69 3.93 10.49
CA PRO A 121 -5.59 3.22 9.85
C PRO A 121 -4.88 4.05 8.77
N LEU A 122 -5.57 5.04 8.21
CA LEU A 122 -5.04 5.85 7.13
C LEU A 122 -5.61 7.26 7.21
N VAL A 123 -4.74 8.26 7.01
CA VAL A 123 -5.17 9.66 6.93
C VAL A 123 -4.66 10.21 5.60
N ASP A 124 -5.59 10.66 4.76
CA ASP A 124 -5.28 11.26 3.47
C ASP A 124 -4.86 12.71 3.70
N VAL A 125 -3.65 13.07 3.25
CA VAL A 125 -3.14 14.43 3.35
C VAL A 125 -2.83 15.03 1.98
N SER A 126 -3.30 14.38 0.91
CA SER A 126 -2.94 14.76 -0.45
C SER A 126 -3.41 16.16 -0.83
N HIS A 127 -4.41 16.69 -0.14
CA HIS A 127 -4.91 18.04 -0.40
C HIS A 127 -4.32 19.08 0.53
N GLU A 128 -3.41 18.68 1.42
CA GLU A 128 -2.75 19.57 2.38
C GLU A 128 -1.36 19.92 1.89
N GLU A 129 -0.95 21.18 2.15
CA GLU A 129 0.43 21.55 1.86
C GLU A 129 1.37 20.96 2.90
N PRO A 130 2.60 20.62 2.54
CA PRO A 130 3.23 20.84 1.21
C PRO A 130 2.89 19.78 0.18
N TRP A 131 2.12 18.75 0.55
CA TRP A 131 1.91 17.56 -0.29
C TRP A 131 1.12 17.88 -1.56
N ALA A 132 0.13 18.76 -1.44
CA ALA A 132 -0.68 19.15 -2.59
C ALA A 132 0.17 19.75 -3.71
N SER A 133 1.23 20.50 -3.35
CA SER A 133 2.09 21.14 -4.36
C SER A 133 3.17 20.21 -4.88
N LEU A 134 3.62 19.25 -4.07
CA LEU A 134 4.76 18.41 -4.44
C LEU A 134 4.50 17.56 -5.68
N LYS A 135 3.31 17.01 -5.82
CA LYS A 135 3.00 16.10 -6.92
C LYS A 135 2.42 16.81 -8.14
N THR A 136 2.04 18.06 -8.02
CA THR A 136 1.34 18.78 -9.10
C THR A 136 2.13 18.77 -10.41
N SER A 137 3.43 19.02 -10.33
CA SER A 137 4.26 19.16 -11.53
C SER A 137 4.56 17.81 -12.18
N SER A 138 4.37 16.70 -11.47
CA SER A 138 4.63 15.37 -12.01
C SER A 138 3.38 14.55 -12.08
N ALA A 139 2.21 15.17 -12.07
CA ALA A 139 0.96 14.45 -12.20
C ALA A 139 0.90 13.76 -13.54
N PRO A 140 0.37 12.53 -13.58
CA PRO A 140 0.25 11.80 -14.84
C PRO A 140 -0.74 12.47 -15.77
#